data_a9bf0dc8a8f02aaa15b3746fe0c4d87b
#
_entry.id   a9bf0dc8a8f02aaa15b3746fe0c4d87b
#
_cell.length_a   1.000
_cell.length_b   1.000
_cell.length_c   1.000
_cell.angle_alpha   90.00
_cell.angle_beta   90.00
_cell.angle_gamma   90.00
#
_symmetry.space_group_name_H-M   'P 1'
#
loop_
_entity.id
_entity.type
_entity.pdbx_description
1 polymer ?
#
loop_
_entity_poly.entity_id
_entity_poly.type
_entity_poly.pdbx_seq_one_letter_code
_entity_poly.pdbx_strand_id
1 'polypeptide(L)'
;MVVGINWGYNRPTMELVLQSVNYHDCPIDRREKVSLANGQAQEMLRALLDKDGIVEAAILQTCNRTEIYLYAKKDTDWRQPVSELMGQLGDEAGQTWQKYCIQKRGIDVARHLFAVAAGLDSQMLGENQILSQVKAAYIESIGCRASRFIFHRLFHTAFRVGKAVRTQTDINCGAVSISLAAVELAKEKIKSGKAIAMIIGAGENAELAARYLVKAGLKQLIIANRNKDNAGEMCGRLGTGRVIGLDEIPACLDEADLVIASTGAIQPIVNFESVKDVLSKRK
;
A
#
# COMPACT_ATOMS: atom_id res chain seq x y z
N MET A 1 20.62 56.30 -25.29
CA MET A 1 20.15 56.05 -23.92
C MET A 1 19.12 54.91 -24.00
N VAL A 2 19.55 53.67 -23.81
CA VAL A 2 18.64 52.49 -23.89
C VAL A 2 18.16 52.22 -22.48
N VAL A 3 16.89 52.50 -22.22
CA VAL A 3 16.26 52.18 -20.94
C VAL A 3 15.95 50.70 -20.95
N GLY A 4 16.77 49.93 -20.29
CA GLY A 4 16.51 48.49 -20.05
C GLY A 4 15.33 48.35 -19.09
N ILE A 5 14.17 47.92 -19.60
CA ILE A 5 13.04 47.56 -18.78
C ILE A 5 13.36 46.19 -18.14
N ASN A 6 13.75 46.22 -16.89
CA ASN A 6 13.99 45.07 -16.07
C ASN A 6 12.61 44.45 -15.68
N TRP A 7 12.13 43.47 -16.44
CA TRP A 7 10.96 42.69 -16.11
C TRP A 7 11.35 41.72 -14.99
N GLY A 8 11.55 42.23 -13.79
CA GLY A 8 11.75 41.45 -12.59
C GLY A 8 10.49 40.70 -12.18
N TYR A 9 10.06 39.76 -13.00
CA TYR A 9 9.13 38.73 -12.54
C TYR A 9 9.92 37.80 -11.63
N ASN A 10 9.94 38.12 -10.37
CA ASN A 10 10.40 37.25 -9.31
C ASN A 10 9.33 36.13 -9.13
N ARG A 11 9.17 35.28 -10.15
CA ARG A 11 8.33 34.07 -10.00
C ARG A 11 9.03 33.21 -8.96
N PRO A 12 8.34 32.82 -7.89
CA PRO A 12 8.93 31.91 -6.92
C PRO A 12 9.43 30.68 -7.67
N THR A 13 10.68 30.32 -7.47
CA THR A 13 11.24 29.10 -8.01
C THR A 13 10.52 27.93 -7.37
N MET A 14 9.97 27.02 -8.19
CA MET A 14 9.22 25.86 -7.76
C MET A 14 10.06 24.60 -7.90
N GLU A 15 9.85 23.63 -7.04
CA GLU A 15 10.52 22.34 -7.12
C GLU A 15 9.61 21.18 -6.71
N LEU A 16 10.03 19.98 -7.06
CA LEU A 16 9.44 18.75 -6.55
C LEU A 16 9.93 18.49 -5.13
N VAL A 17 9.02 18.15 -4.23
CA VAL A 17 9.32 17.74 -2.86
C VAL A 17 8.59 16.44 -2.58
N LEU A 18 9.26 15.51 -1.95
CA LEU A 18 8.69 14.28 -1.40
C LEU A 18 8.90 14.27 0.09
N GLN A 19 7.86 13.92 0.81
CA GLN A 19 7.93 13.49 2.19
C GLN A 19 7.39 12.08 2.30
N SER A 20 8.12 11.17 2.92
CA SER A 20 7.83 9.73 2.95
C SER A 20 8.10 9.14 4.33
N VAL A 21 7.14 8.43 4.86
CA VAL A 21 7.32 7.44 5.92
C VAL A 21 7.14 6.06 5.29
N ASN A 22 8.17 5.23 5.34
CA ASN A 22 8.19 3.94 4.65
C ASN A 22 8.82 2.83 5.49
N TYR A 23 8.77 1.60 4.99
CA TYR A 23 9.19 0.39 5.71
C TYR A 23 10.70 0.29 5.96
N HIS A 24 11.54 1.08 5.26
CA HIS A 24 12.99 1.07 5.49
C HIS A 24 13.36 1.68 6.83
N ASP A 25 12.67 2.76 7.22
CA ASP A 25 13.04 3.60 8.34
C ASP A 25 12.02 3.56 9.49
N CYS A 26 10.79 3.10 9.24
CA CYS A 26 9.70 3.14 10.20
C CYS A 26 9.15 1.74 10.52
N PRO A 27 9.16 1.31 11.81
CA PRO A 27 8.52 0.07 12.25
C PRO A 27 7.02 0.04 11.92
N ILE A 28 6.46 -1.16 11.73
CA ILE A 28 5.08 -1.34 11.27
C ILE A 28 4.05 -0.72 12.22
N ASP A 29 4.21 -0.91 13.53
CA ASP A 29 3.33 -0.36 14.57
C ASP A 29 3.26 1.17 14.54
N ARG A 30 4.33 1.82 14.13
CA ARG A 30 4.39 3.28 13.94
C ARG A 30 3.91 3.69 12.57
N ARG A 31 4.24 2.94 11.53
CA ARG A 31 3.83 3.24 10.16
C ARG A 31 2.31 3.21 9.97
N GLU A 32 1.63 2.30 10.68
CA GLU A 32 0.16 2.22 10.67
C GLU A 32 -0.50 3.50 11.23
N LYS A 33 0.17 4.25 12.11
CA LYS A 33 -0.37 5.51 12.68
C LYS A 33 -0.46 6.64 11.66
N VAL A 34 0.35 6.62 10.62
CA VAL A 34 0.33 7.61 9.52
C VAL A 34 -0.49 7.12 8.32
N SER A 35 -1.20 6.02 8.48
CA SER A 35 -2.11 5.50 7.45
C SER A 35 -3.39 6.32 7.43
N LEU A 36 -3.82 6.70 6.23
CA LEU A 36 -5.02 7.50 6.00
C LEU A 36 -6.23 6.58 5.81
N ALA A 37 -7.30 6.83 6.53
CA ALA A 37 -8.57 6.15 6.31
C ALA A 37 -9.26 6.66 5.03
N ASN A 38 -10.33 5.97 4.62
CA ASN A 38 -11.11 6.38 3.45
C ASN A 38 -11.59 7.84 3.56
N GLY A 39 -11.28 8.64 2.54
CA GLY A 39 -11.63 10.06 2.46
C GLY A 39 -10.58 11.02 3.05
N GLN A 40 -9.76 10.59 4.00
CA GLN A 40 -8.74 11.44 4.64
C GLN A 40 -7.65 11.91 3.65
N ALA A 41 -7.28 11.08 2.68
CA ALA A 41 -6.34 11.48 1.64
C ALA A 41 -6.86 12.66 0.81
N GLN A 42 -8.15 12.67 0.49
CA GLN A 42 -8.79 13.76 -0.25
C GLN A 42 -8.88 15.04 0.57
N GLU A 43 -9.20 14.93 1.86
CA GLU A 43 -9.21 16.07 2.78
C GLU A 43 -7.81 16.66 2.92
N MET A 44 -6.81 15.83 3.10
CA MET A 44 -5.41 16.24 3.19
C MET A 44 -4.91 16.88 1.89
N LEU A 45 -5.27 16.36 0.72
CA LEU A 45 -4.94 16.98 -0.55
C LEU A 45 -5.50 18.41 -0.67
N ARG A 46 -6.74 18.64 -0.24
CA ARG A 46 -7.35 19.97 -0.23
C ARG A 46 -6.62 20.90 0.75
N ALA A 47 -6.36 20.43 1.97
CA ALA A 47 -5.66 21.18 2.99
C ALA A 47 -4.21 21.55 2.57
N LEU A 48 -3.54 20.67 1.82
CA LEU A 48 -2.23 20.96 1.25
C LEU A 48 -2.31 22.05 0.18
N LEU A 49 -3.31 22.00 -0.71
CA LEU A 49 -3.49 23.03 -1.75
C LEU A 49 -3.88 24.41 -1.19
N ASP A 50 -4.48 24.45 -0.02
CA ASP A 50 -4.80 25.72 0.68
C ASP A 50 -3.55 26.38 1.31
N LYS A 51 -2.42 25.66 1.38
CA LYS A 51 -1.16 26.23 1.86
C LYS A 51 -0.51 27.07 0.76
N ASP A 52 -0.17 28.34 1.09
CA ASP A 52 0.56 29.20 0.15
C ASP A 52 1.87 28.55 -0.30
N GLY A 53 2.09 28.53 -1.59
CA GLY A 53 3.30 27.99 -2.22
C GLY A 53 3.21 26.51 -2.60
N ILE A 54 2.13 25.78 -2.36
CA ILE A 54 1.86 24.46 -2.94
C ILE A 54 0.97 24.60 -4.17
N VAL A 55 1.40 24.06 -5.31
CA VAL A 55 0.69 24.16 -6.59
C VAL A 55 0.08 22.82 -7.02
N GLU A 56 0.79 21.73 -6.74
CA GLU A 56 0.33 20.36 -7.01
C GLU A 56 0.67 19.46 -5.83
N ALA A 57 -0.21 18.51 -5.53
CA ALA A 57 -0.03 17.53 -4.48
C ALA A 57 -0.57 16.17 -4.90
N ALA A 58 0.09 15.08 -4.47
CA ALA A 58 -0.40 13.72 -4.59
C ALA A 58 0.01 12.90 -3.37
N ILE A 59 -0.82 11.96 -2.96
CA ILE A 59 -0.56 11.08 -1.82
C ILE A 59 -0.57 9.64 -2.30
N LEU A 60 0.54 8.95 -2.12
CA LEU A 60 0.65 7.51 -2.35
C LEU A 60 0.64 6.81 -1.01
N GLN A 61 -0.36 5.97 -0.79
CA GLN A 61 -0.46 5.15 0.39
C GLN A 61 -0.55 3.68 0.03
N THR A 62 0.24 2.87 0.72
CA THR A 62 0.22 1.41 0.68
C THR A 62 0.42 0.86 2.08
N CYS A 63 0.43 -0.47 2.28
CA CYS A 63 0.80 -1.07 3.57
C CYS A 63 2.25 -0.75 3.99
N ASN A 64 3.12 -0.38 3.03
CA ASN A 64 4.56 -0.21 3.25
C ASN A 64 5.03 1.24 3.24
N ARG A 65 4.17 2.19 2.83
CA ARG A 65 4.53 3.61 2.75
C ARG A 65 3.34 4.55 2.75
N THR A 66 3.53 5.72 3.33
CA THR A 66 2.70 6.91 3.13
C THR A 66 3.62 8.00 2.60
N GLU A 67 3.39 8.45 1.38
CA GLU A 67 4.23 9.40 0.66
C GLU A 67 3.41 10.58 0.18
N ILE A 68 3.89 11.80 0.46
CA ILE A 68 3.29 13.05 0.03
C ILE A 68 4.23 13.70 -0.97
N TYR A 69 3.78 13.78 -2.21
CA TYR A 69 4.46 14.46 -3.30
C TYR A 69 3.90 15.86 -3.45
N LEU A 70 4.78 16.85 -3.53
CA LEU A 70 4.42 18.24 -3.71
C LEU A 70 5.18 18.82 -4.90
N TYR A 71 4.54 19.71 -5.67
CA TYR A 71 5.18 20.70 -6.48
C TYR A 71 4.97 22.04 -5.80
N ALA A 72 6.02 22.56 -5.20
CA ALA A 72 5.89 23.64 -4.23
C ALA A 72 7.05 24.63 -4.32
N LYS A 73 6.88 25.78 -3.66
CA LYS A 73 7.87 26.85 -3.58
C LYS A 73 9.20 26.31 -3.04
N LYS A 74 10.26 26.58 -3.79
CA LYS A 74 11.63 26.23 -3.42
C LYS A 74 12.04 26.96 -2.14
N ASP A 75 12.99 26.36 -1.42
CA ASP A 75 13.58 26.94 -0.20
C ASP A 75 12.59 27.12 0.97
N THR A 76 11.41 26.50 0.89
CA THR A 76 10.46 26.40 1.99
C THR A 76 10.62 25.05 2.69
N ASP A 77 10.61 25.05 4.01
CA ASP A 77 10.54 23.80 4.77
C ASP A 77 9.09 23.33 4.87
N TRP A 78 8.76 22.30 4.09
CA TRP A 78 7.43 21.71 4.05
C TRP A 78 7.20 20.62 5.10
N ARG A 79 8.21 20.29 5.93
CA ARG A 79 8.08 19.26 6.97
C ARG A 79 7.08 19.65 8.03
N GLN A 80 7.20 20.85 8.55
CA GLN A 80 6.31 21.32 9.59
C GLN A 80 4.84 21.41 9.14
N PRO A 81 4.50 22.08 8.01
CA PRO A 81 3.13 22.14 7.53
C PRO A 81 2.48 20.76 7.30
N VAL A 82 3.25 19.79 6.78
CA VAL A 82 2.74 18.42 6.59
C VAL A 82 2.62 17.68 7.92
N SER A 83 3.56 17.86 8.85
CA SER A 83 3.49 17.26 10.18
C SER A 83 2.29 17.75 10.98
N GLU A 84 1.93 19.03 10.84
CA GLU A 84 0.72 19.61 11.44
C GLU A 84 -0.54 18.97 10.88
N LEU A 85 -0.62 18.76 9.56
CA LEU A 85 -1.74 18.07 8.94
C LEU A 85 -1.84 16.61 9.37
N MET A 86 -0.70 15.91 9.50
CA MET A 86 -0.65 14.56 10.05
C MET A 86 -1.08 14.52 11.51
N GLY A 87 -0.74 15.55 12.30
CA GLY A 87 -1.17 15.69 13.69
C GLY A 87 -2.69 15.80 13.85
N GLN A 88 -3.41 16.30 12.83
CA GLN A 88 -4.86 16.33 12.83
C GLN A 88 -5.51 14.95 12.74
N LEU A 89 -4.76 13.93 12.26
CA LEU A 89 -5.21 12.53 12.25
C LEU A 89 -5.07 11.89 13.64
N GLY A 90 -4.29 12.48 14.53
CA GLY A 90 -4.00 12.04 15.89
C GLY A 90 -2.57 12.36 16.30
N ASP A 91 -2.35 12.53 17.61
CA ASP A 91 -1.03 12.91 18.16
C ASP A 91 0.08 11.95 17.77
N GLU A 92 -0.21 10.64 17.76
CA GLU A 92 0.75 9.62 17.37
C GLU A 92 1.14 9.71 15.88
N ALA A 93 0.22 10.13 15.01
CA ALA A 93 0.49 10.30 13.59
C ALA A 93 1.46 11.46 13.35
N GLY A 94 1.23 12.62 13.97
CA GLY A 94 2.13 13.77 13.91
C GLY A 94 3.52 13.46 14.43
N GLN A 95 3.62 12.82 15.60
CA GLN A 95 4.89 12.42 16.21
C GLN A 95 5.65 11.41 15.33
N THR A 96 4.94 10.42 14.77
CA THR A 96 5.53 9.42 13.87
C THR A 96 6.04 10.08 12.59
N TRP A 97 5.25 10.98 12.00
CA TRP A 97 5.68 11.72 10.82
C TRP A 97 6.93 12.54 11.10
N GLN A 98 6.94 13.30 12.18
CA GLN A 98 8.09 14.13 12.56
C GLN A 98 9.36 13.31 12.77
N LYS A 99 9.24 12.13 13.37
CA LYS A 99 10.38 11.27 13.72
C LYS A 99 10.93 10.50 12.53
N TYR A 100 10.07 9.96 11.67
CA TYR A 100 10.47 8.98 10.66
C TYR A 100 10.35 9.48 9.21
N CYS A 101 9.85 10.71 9.01
CA CYS A 101 9.71 11.26 7.67
C CYS A 101 11.07 11.57 7.06
N ILE A 102 11.34 10.95 5.93
CA ILE A 102 12.43 11.34 5.04
C ILE A 102 11.94 12.37 4.02
N GLN A 103 12.82 13.26 3.58
CA GLN A 103 12.52 14.24 2.55
C GLN A 103 13.49 14.14 1.38
N LYS A 104 12.95 14.17 0.16
CA LYS A 104 13.71 14.30 -1.09
C LYS A 104 13.26 15.54 -1.84
N ARG A 105 14.14 16.10 -2.68
CA ARG A 105 13.86 17.32 -3.46
C ARG A 105 14.33 17.18 -4.91
N GLY A 106 13.70 17.93 -5.79
CA GLY A 106 14.08 18.03 -7.19
C GLY A 106 14.08 16.70 -7.94
N ILE A 107 15.18 16.39 -8.61
CA ILE A 107 15.30 15.19 -9.44
C ILE A 107 15.21 13.87 -8.64
N ASP A 108 15.60 13.89 -7.38
CA ASP A 108 15.57 12.69 -6.55
C ASP A 108 14.14 12.25 -6.22
N VAL A 109 13.17 13.19 -6.25
CA VAL A 109 11.73 12.84 -6.17
C VAL A 109 11.30 12.05 -7.38
N ALA A 110 11.70 12.47 -8.59
CA ALA A 110 11.36 11.76 -9.81
C ALA A 110 12.01 10.37 -9.85
N ARG A 111 13.30 10.27 -9.48
CA ARG A 111 14.01 8.98 -9.38
C ARG A 111 13.31 8.04 -8.42
N HIS A 112 12.91 8.53 -7.25
CA HIS A 112 12.21 7.75 -6.26
C HIS A 112 10.85 7.24 -6.79
N LEU A 113 10.01 8.12 -7.34
CA LEU A 113 8.71 7.71 -7.90
C LEU A 113 8.87 6.68 -9.02
N PHE A 114 9.90 6.81 -9.86
CA PHE A 114 10.18 5.84 -10.93
C PHE A 114 10.61 4.49 -10.36
N ALA A 115 11.46 4.47 -9.33
CA ALA A 115 11.87 3.25 -8.64
C ALA A 115 10.66 2.57 -7.96
N VAL A 116 9.81 3.34 -7.29
CA VAL A 116 8.56 2.84 -6.70
C VAL A 116 7.64 2.25 -7.76
N ALA A 117 7.36 2.99 -8.84
CA ALA A 117 6.48 2.53 -9.93
C ALA A 117 7.02 1.28 -10.64
N ALA A 118 8.34 1.12 -10.70
CA ALA A 118 9.00 -0.06 -11.23
C ALA A 118 8.98 -1.26 -10.27
N GLY A 119 8.66 -1.06 -8.99
CA GLY A 119 8.73 -2.09 -7.94
C GLY A 119 10.15 -2.35 -7.43
N LEU A 120 11.10 -1.45 -7.72
CA LEU A 120 12.49 -1.54 -7.26
C LEU A 120 12.64 -1.10 -5.79
N ASP A 121 11.73 -0.26 -5.33
CA ASP A 121 11.66 0.21 -3.94
C ASP A 121 10.43 -0.38 -3.24
N SER A 122 10.20 -1.67 -3.40
CA SER A 122 9.14 -2.43 -2.73
C SER A 122 9.77 -3.47 -1.82
N GLN A 123 9.11 -3.78 -0.69
CA GLN A 123 9.55 -4.83 0.23
C GLN A 123 9.69 -6.18 -0.49
N MET A 124 8.82 -6.43 -1.47
CA MET A 124 8.92 -7.53 -2.41
C MET A 124 9.29 -6.97 -3.78
N LEU A 125 10.54 -7.21 -4.19
CA LEU A 125 11.06 -6.70 -5.45
C LEU A 125 10.18 -7.12 -6.64
N GLY A 126 9.79 -6.16 -7.48
CA GLY A 126 8.97 -6.43 -8.66
C GLY A 126 7.46 -6.62 -8.38
N GLU A 127 6.97 -6.29 -7.18
CA GLU A 127 5.56 -6.39 -6.83
C GLU A 127 4.65 -5.75 -7.89
N ASN A 128 3.66 -6.51 -8.37
CA ASN A 128 2.78 -6.05 -9.46
C ASN A 128 1.78 -4.98 -9.03
N GLN A 129 1.40 -4.94 -7.76
CA GLN A 129 0.35 -4.05 -7.25
C GLN A 129 0.79 -2.59 -7.18
N ILE A 130 2.09 -2.32 -6.94
CA ILE A 130 2.57 -0.95 -6.71
C ILE A 130 2.29 -0.01 -7.88
N LEU A 131 2.41 -0.46 -9.14
CA LEU A 131 2.10 0.38 -10.29
C LEU A 131 0.62 0.78 -10.33
N SER A 132 -0.27 -0.11 -9.93
CA SER A 132 -1.71 0.16 -9.83
C SER A 132 -2.01 1.13 -8.69
N GLN A 133 -1.30 1.02 -7.57
CA GLN A 133 -1.41 1.94 -6.44
C GLN A 133 -0.91 3.35 -6.79
N VAL A 134 0.21 3.46 -7.51
CA VAL A 134 0.71 4.76 -8.03
C VAL A 134 -0.29 5.38 -9.00
N LYS A 135 -0.96 4.58 -9.83
CA LYS A 135 -2.04 5.07 -10.71
C LYS A 135 -3.25 5.55 -9.91
N ALA A 136 -3.69 4.80 -8.89
CA ALA A 136 -4.80 5.18 -8.04
C ALA A 136 -4.53 6.51 -7.33
N ALA A 137 -3.35 6.68 -6.75
CA ALA A 137 -2.89 7.93 -6.12
C ALA A 137 -2.96 9.13 -7.09
N TYR A 138 -2.52 8.93 -8.33
CA TYR A 138 -2.60 9.96 -9.35
C TYR A 138 -4.04 10.31 -9.75
N ILE A 139 -4.90 9.30 -9.94
CA ILE A 139 -6.33 9.49 -10.26
C ILE A 139 -7.02 10.25 -9.13
N GLU A 140 -6.76 9.90 -7.87
CA GLU A 140 -7.30 10.60 -6.71
C GLU A 140 -6.86 12.07 -6.66
N SER A 141 -5.57 12.33 -6.92
CA SER A 141 -5.03 13.69 -7.02
C SER A 141 -5.72 14.52 -8.14
N ILE A 142 -6.02 13.91 -9.30
CA ILE A 142 -6.81 14.56 -10.37
C ILE A 142 -8.22 14.85 -9.87
N GLY A 143 -8.88 13.90 -9.23
CA GLY A 143 -10.23 14.06 -8.68
C GLY A 143 -10.35 15.22 -7.69
N CYS A 144 -9.30 15.46 -6.93
CA CYS A 144 -9.17 16.60 -6.01
C CYS A 144 -8.67 17.89 -6.68
N ARG A 145 -8.44 17.91 -8.00
CA ARG A 145 -7.81 19.02 -8.74
C ARG A 145 -6.40 19.38 -8.23
N ALA A 146 -5.75 18.42 -7.60
CA ALA A 146 -4.44 18.58 -6.99
C ALA A 146 -3.28 18.24 -7.96
N SER A 147 -3.56 17.64 -9.11
CA SER A 147 -2.58 17.40 -10.18
C SER A 147 -2.83 18.33 -11.37
N ARG A 148 -1.75 18.92 -11.87
CA ARG A 148 -1.72 19.77 -13.07
C ARG A 148 -0.59 19.32 -14.00
N PHE A 149 0.02 20.22 -14.73
CA PHE A 149 0.99 19.93 -15.79
C PHE A 149 2.22 19.14 -15.31
N ILE A 150 2.80 19.50 -14.18
CA ILE A 150 4.06 18.87 -13.70
C ILE A 150 3.78 17.44 -13.26
N PHE A 151 2.75 17.22 -12.43
CA PHE A 151 2.40 15.89 -11.95
C PHE A 151 1.87 15.01 -13.07
N HIS A 152 1.13 15.57 -14.03
CA HIS A 152 0.73 14.84 -15.21
C HIS A 152 1.96 14.24 -15.94
N ARG A 153 2.98 15.05 -16.21
CA ARG A 153 4.21 14.57 -16.84
C ARG A 153 4.98 13.58 -15.97
N LEU A 154 5.11 13.87 -14.67
CA LEU A 154 5.84 13.05 -13.71
C LEU A 154 5.23 11.64 -13.61
N PHE A 155 3.93 11.56 -13.32
CA PHE A 155 3.25 10.28 -13.12
C PHE A 155 3.12 9.47 -14.43
N HIS A 156 2.82 10.11 -15.56
CA HIS A 156 2.81 9.42 -16.85
C HIS A 156 4.19 8.88 -17.24
N THR A 157 5.27 9.59 -16.88
CA THR A 157 6.63 9.07 -17.07
C THR A 157 6.88 7.90 -16.13
N ALA A 158 6.48 7.97 -14.86
CA ALA A 158 6.57 6.85 -13.91
C ALA A 158 5.84 5.60 -14.43
N PHE A 159 4.64 5.76 -15.02
CA PHE A 159 3.90 4.63 -15.61
C PHE A 159 4.65 4.00 -16.79
N ARG A 160 5.26 4.80 -17.65
CA ARG A 160 6.08 4.29 -18.76
C ARG A 160 7.31 3.55 -18.26
N VAL A 161 8.02 4.12 -17.29
CA VAL A 161 9.20 3.50 -16.68
C VAL A 161 8.82 2.18 -16.01
N GLY A 162 7.78 2.17 -15.16
CA GLY A 162 7.32 0.97 -14.50
C GLY A 162 6.91 -0.14 -15.47
N LYS A 163 6.27 0.20 -16.60
CA LYS A 163 5.96 -0.76 -17.66
C LYS A 163 7.23 -1.24 -18.38
N ALA A 164 8.12 -0.33 -18.75
CA ALA A 164 9.34 -0.66 -19.48
C ALA A 164 10.23 -1.60 -18.67
N VAL A 165 10.44 -1.32 -17.38
CA VAL A 165 11.21 -2.20 -16.48
C VAL A 165 10.60 -3.61 -16.44
N ARG A 166 9.27 -3.72 -16.31
CA ARG A 166 8.59 -5.03 -16.29
C ARG A 166 8.63 -5.80 -17.59
N THR A 167 8.73 -5.12 -18.73
CA THR A 167 8.75 -5.77 -20.06
C THR A 167 10.16 -6.03 -20.58
N GLN A 168 11.16 -5.29 -20.10
CA GLN A 168 12.54 -5.36 -20.57
C GLN A 168 13.49 -6.08 -19.60
N THR A 169 12.99 -6.45 -18.42
CA THR A 169 13.77 -7.16 -17.40
C THR A 169 12.96 -8.29 -16.79
N ASP A 170 13.65 -9.22 -16.15
CA ASP A 170 13.03 -10.35 -15.44
C ASP A 170 12.57 -9.99 -14.02
N ILE A 171 12.37 -8.71 -13.71
CA ILE A 171 12.00 -8.26 -12.37
C ILE A 171 10.69 -8.88 -11.88
N ASN A 172 9.79 -9.25 -12.81
CA ASN A 172 8.54 -9.95 -12.50
C ASN A 172 8.71 -11.47 -12.46
N CYS A 173 9.82 -12.01 -12.96
CA CYS A 173 10.09 -13.43 -12.96
C CYS A 173 10.57 -13.85 -11.57
N GLY A 174 9.65 -14.38 -10.76
CA GLY A 174 9.93 -14.73 -9.38
C GLY A 174 9.56 -13.63 -8.37
N ALA A 175 8.89 -12.55 -8.80
CA ALA A 175 8.28 -11.59 -7.89
C ALA A 175 7.29 -12.33 -6.98
N VAL A 176 7.76 -12.65 -5.79
CA VAL A 176 7.01 -13.36 -4.77
C VAL A 176 6.10 -12.32 -4.12
N SER A 177 4.80 -12.35 -4.41
CA SER A 177 3.86 -11.60 -3.57
C SER A 177 3.91 -12.19 -2.15
N ILE A 178 3.58 -11.38 -1.13
CA ILE A 178 3.44 -11.88 0.25
C ILE A 178 2.55 -13.13 0.28
N SER A 179 1.52 -13.15 -0.55
CA SER A 179 0.63 -14.29 -0.73
C SER A 179 1.35 -15.54 -1.27
N LEU A 180 2.26 -15.38 -2.23
CA LEU A 180 3.05 -16.49 -2.75
C LEU A 180 4.11 -16.95 -1.75
N ALA A 181 4.76 -16.02 -1.03
CA ALA A 181 5.70 -16.38 0.04
C ALA A 181 5.03 -17.22 1.13
N ALA A 182 3.83 -16.84 1.55
CA ALA A 182 3.04 -17.61 2.52
C ALA A 182 2.74 -19.03 2.00
N VAL A 183 2.41 -19.16 0.71
CA VAL A 183 2.15 -20.47 0.07
C VAL A 183 3.42 -21.30 -0.04
N GLU A 184 4.57 -20.69 -0.38
CA GLU A 184 5.85 -21.40 -0.42
C GLU A 184 6.24 -21.97 0.95
N LEU A 185 6.05 -21.21 2.03
CA LEU A 185 6.26 -21.69 3.40
C LEU A 185 5.31 -22.87 3.76
N ALA A 186 4.12 -22.92 3.18
CA ALA A 186 3.13 -23.95 3.42
C ALA A 186 3.27 -25.18 2.51
N LYS A 187 4.14 -25.15 1.49
CA LYS A 187 4.24 -26.20 0.44
C LYS A 187 4.40 -27.62 0.99
N GLU A 188 5.19 -27.81 2.02
CA GLU A 188 5.42 -29.16 2.59
C GLU A 188 4.13 -29.72 3.19
N LYS A 189 3.33 -28.87 3.86
CA LYS A 189 2.02 -29.28 4.40
C LYS A 189 1.02 -29.58 3.29
N ILE A 190 1.00 -28.77 2.23
CA ILE A 190 0.09 -28.92 1.08
C ILE A 190 0.36 -30.21 0.31
N LYS A 191 1.61 -30.63 0.15
CA LYS A 191 2.01 -31.86 -0.54
C LYS A 191 1.41 -33.12 0.05
N SER A 192 1.00 -33.12 1.31
CA SER A 192 0.33 -34.25 1.95
C SER A 192 -1.05 -34.58 1.33
N GLY A 193 -1.62 -33.66 0.57
CA GLY A 193 -2.94 -33.78 -0.08
C GLY A 193 -4.14 -33.77 0.87
N LYS A 194 -3.89 -33.66 2.18
CA LYS A 194 -4.89 -33.62 3.26
C LYS A 194 -5.00 -32.27 3.95
N ALA A 195 -4.09 -31.35 3.65
CA ALA A 195 -4.05 -30.05 4.31
C ALA A 195 -5.32 -29.23 4.05
N ILE A 196 -5.79 -28.56 5.09
CA ILE A 196 -6.91 -27.62 5.07
C ILE A 196 -6.33 -26.22 5.31
N ALA A 197 -6.61 -25.28 4.40
CA ALA A 197 -6.25 -23.90 4.62
C ALA A 197 -7.49 -23.05 4.91
N MET A 198 -7.35 -22.15 5.88
CA MET A 198 -8.31 -21.09 6.17
C MET A 198 -7.77 -19.75 5.69
N ILE A 199 -8.54 -19.05 4.88
CA ILE A 199 -8.24 -17.66 4.47
C ILE A 199 -9.26 -16.75 5.15
N ILE A 200 -8.75 -15.74 5.85
CA ILE A 200 -9.57 -14.74 6.53
C ILE A 200 -9.50 -13.45 5.73
N GLY A 201 -10.61 -13.09 5.11
CA GLY A 201 -10.75 -11.97 4.17
C GLY A 201 -11.08 -12.47 2.75
N ALA A 202 -11.73 -11.60 1.95
CA ALA A 202 -12.09 -11.86 0.56
C ALA A 202 -11.65 -10.73 -0.39
N GLY A 203 -10.58 -10.01 -0.03
CA GLY A 203 -9.95 -9.01 -0.87
C GLY A 203 -8.97 -9.61 -1.89
N GLU A 204 -8.37 -8.77 -2.74
CA GLU A 204 -7.46 -9.19 -3.82
C GLU A 204 -6.30 -10.07 -3.33
N ASN A 205 -5.66 -9.70 -2.23
CA ASN A 205 -4.53 -10.47 -1.67
C ASN A 205 -4.97 -11.82 -1.10
N ALA A 206 -6.15 -11.88 -0.47
CA ALA A 206 -6.75 -13.11 0.00
C ALA A 206 -7.06 -14.05 -1.17
N GLU A 207 -7.68 -13.52 -2.23
CA GLU A 207 -7.98 -14.29 -3.44
C GLU A 207 -6.71 -14.77 -4.15
N LEU A 208 -5.67 -13.93 -4.22
CA LEU A 208 -4.39 -14.31 -4.80
C LEU A 208 -3.72 -15.45 -4.02
N ALA A 209 -3.72 -15.38 -2.68
CA ALA A 209 -3.23 -16.45 -1.82
C ALA A 209 -4.01 -17.76 -2.05
N ALA A 210 -5.36 -17.68 -2.10
CA ALA A 210 -6.22 -18.82 -2.37
C ALA A 210 -5.89 -19.47 -3.72
N ARG A 211 -5.76 -18.68 -4.78
CA ARG A 211 -5.40 -19.18 -6.12
C ARG A 211 -4.07 -19.92 -6.12
N TYR A 212 -3.06 -19.39 -5.43
CA TYR A 212 -1.76 -20.06 -5.31
C TYR A 212 -1.86 -21.37 -4.51
N LEU A 213 -2.64 -21.41 -3.43
CA LEU A 213 -2.87 -22.63 -2.65
C LEU A 213 -3.57 -23.70 -3.49
N VAL A 214 -4.62 -23.35 -4.19
CA VAL A 214 -5.34 -24.27 -5.10
C VAL A 214 -4.42 -24.77 -6.20
N LYS A 215 -3.63 -23.88 -6.83
CA LYS A 215 -2.64 -24.25 -7.84
C LYS A 215 -1.53 -25.16 -7.30
N ALA A 216 -1.18 -24.99 -6.01
CA ALA A 216 -0.22 -25.87 -5.34
C ALA A 216 -0.79 -27.25 -4.95
N GLY A 217 -2.07 -27.50 -5.22
CA GLY A 217 -2.72 -28.79 -4.99
C GLY A 217 -3.54 -28.88 -3.70
N LEU A 218 -3.80 -27.74 -3.03
CA LEU A 218 -4.70 -27.72 -1.88
C LEU A 218 -6.12 -28.11 -2.31
N LYS A 219 -6.71 -29.08 -1.61
CA LYS A 219 -8.06 -29.59 -1.93
C LYS A 219 -9.17 -29.03 -1.04
N GLN A 220 -8.82 -28.56 0.15
CA GLN A 220 -9.79 -28.08 1.12
C GLN A 220 -9.44 -26.65 1.53
N LEU A 221 -10.36 -25.73 1.26
CA LEU A 221 -10.23 -24.31 1.52
C LEU A 221 -11.43 -23.81 2.32
N ILE A 222 -11.18 -23.08 3.39
CA ILE A 222 -12.19 -22.37 4.17
C ILE A 222 -11.95 -20.88 3.94
N ILE A 223 -12.99 -20.14 3.56
CA ILE A 223 -12.94 -18.69 3.38
C ILE A 223 -13.84 -18.04 4.41
N ALA A 224 -13.21 -17.34 5.36
CA ALA A 224 -13.89 -16.58 6.40
C ALA A 224 -13.96 -15.11 6.01
N ASN A 225 -15.15 -14.52 5.98
CA ASN A 225 -15.29 -13.08 5.69
C ASN A 225 -16.50 -12.48 6.41
N ARG A 226 -16.44 -11.16 6.70
CA ARG A 226 -17.55 -10.42 7.29
C ARG A 226 -18.81 -10.49 6.40
N ASN A 227 -18.63 -10.26 5.10
CA ASN A 227 -19.67 -10.43 4.10
C ASN A 227 -19.50 -11.80 3.45
N LYS A 228 -20.44 -12.73 3.75
CA LYS A 228 -20.42 -14.10 3.21
C LYS A 228 -20.64 -14.14 1.69
N ASP A 229 -21.32 -13.16 1.11
CA ASP A 229 -21.54 -13.11 -0.35
C ASP A 229 -20.22 -12.90 -1.09
N ASN A 230 -19.37 -11.94 -0.64
CA ASN A 230 -18.05 -11.74 -1.22
C ASN A 230 -17.17 -12.99 -1.13
N ALA A 231 -17.24 -13.72 -0.03
CA ALA A 231 -16.55 -15.00 0.12
C ALA A 231 -17.11 -16.08 -0.82
N GLY A 232 -18.44 -16.10 -1.00
CA GLY A 232 -19.12 -16.99 -1.93
C GLY A 232 -18.73 -16.74 -3.39
N GLU A 233 -18.68 -15.47 -3.81
CA GLU A 233 -18.18 -15.11 -5.13
C GLU A 233 -16.72 -15.52 -5.33
N MET A 234 -15.89 -15.35 -4.32
CA MET A 234 -14.49 -15.79 -4.35
C MET A 234 -14.40 -17.32 -4.50
N CYS A 235 -15.18 -18.10 -3.73
CA CYS A 235 -15.28 -19.56 -3.90
C CYS A 235 -15.72 -19.93 -5.32
N GLY A 236 -16.72 -19.22 -5.88
CA GLY A 236 -17.19 -19.43 -7.26
C GLY A 236 -16.07 -19.22 -8.29
N ARG A 237 -15.27 -18.15 -8.14
CA ARG A 237 -14.12 -17.89 -9.03
C ARG A 237 -12.97 -18.89 -8.87
N LEU A 238 -12.83 -19.49 -7.69
CA LEU A 238 -11.80 -20.50 -7.38
C LEU A 238 -12.24 -21.93 -7.77
N GLY A 239 -13.54 -22.14 -7.94
CA GLY A 239 -14.11 -23.47 -8.19
C GLY A 239 -14.07 -24.41 -6.96
N THR A 240 -13.72 -23.90 -5.78
CA THR A 240 -13.60 -24.65 -4.52
C THR A 240 -13.70 -23.73 -3.32
N GLY A 241 -13.98 -24.29 -2.14
CA GLY A 241 -13.99 -23.57 -0.87
C GLY A 241 -15.32 -23.69 -0.12
N ARG A 242 -15.23 -23.61 1.20
CA ARG A 242 -16.37 -23.51 2.13
C ARG A 242 -16.37 -22.11 2.73
N VAL A 243 -17.50 -21.44 2.69
CA VAL A 243 -17.68 -20.08 3.24
C VAL A 243 -18.10 -20.18 4.70
N ILE A 244 -17.48 -19.37 5.56
CA ILE A 244 -17.88 -19.18 6.96
C ILE A 244 -17.93 -17.68 7.32
N GLY A 245 -18.66 -17.32 8.38
CA GLY A 245 -18.61 -16.02 9.01
C GLY A 245 -17.38 -15.85 9.91
N LEU A 246 -17.09 -14.60 10.30
CA LEU A 246 -15.98 -14.33 11.24
C LEU A 246 -16.24 -14.92 12.63
N ASP A 247 -17.48 -15.01 13.04
CA ASP A 247 -17.97 -15.60 14.28
C ASP A 247 -17.79 -17.13 14.34
N GLU A 248 -17.70 -17.77 13.19
CA GLU A 248 -17.50 -19.24 13.06
C GLU A 248 -16.01 -19.63 13.08
N ILE A 249 -15.07 -18.66 12.99
CA ILE A 249 -13.62 -18.94 12.96
C ILE A 249 -13.16 -19.77 14.15
N PRO A 250 -13.53 -19.48 15.42
CA PRO A 250 -13.04 -20.26 16.56
C PRO A 250 -13.40 -21.73 16.48
N ALA A 251 -14.60 -22.06 15.97
CA ALA A 251 -15.07 -23.42 15.81
C ALA A 251 -14.38 -24.19 14.68
N CYS A 252 -13.91 -23.47 13.65
CA CYS A 252 -13.27 -24.04 12.47
C CYS A 252 -11.74 -23.99 12.53
N LEU A 253 -11.16 -23.30 13.51
CA LEU A 253 -9.72 -23.13 13.62
C LEU A 253 -8.99 -24.46 13.86
N ASP A 254 -9.64 -25.39 14.57
CA ASP A 254 -9.11 -26.74 14.83
C ASP A 254 -8.95 -27.57 13.54
N GLU A 255 -9.73 -27.28 12.49
CA GLU A 255 -9.65 -27.97 11.21
C GLU A 255 -8.48 -27.49 10.34
N ALA A 256 -8.07 -26.22 10.50
CA ALA A 256 -7.12 -25.58 9.59
C ALA A 256 -5.66 -25.92 9.92
N ASP A 257 -4.90 -26.44 8.95
CA ASP A 257 -3.46 -26.64 9.04
C ASP A 257 -2.66 -25.37 8.71
N LEU A 258 -3.27 -24.48 7.96
CA LEU A 258 -2.72 -23.19 7.54
C LEU A 258 -3.79 -22.12 7.68
N VAL A 259 -3.43 -21.00 8.29
CA VAL A 259 -4.29 -19.81 8.36
C VAL A 259 -3.57 -18.64 7.74
N ILE A 260 -4.20 -18.00 6.76
CA ILE A 260 -3.73 -16.76 6.13
C ILE A 260 -4.77 -15.67 6.38
N ALA A 261 -4.42 -14.65 7.17
CA ALA A 261 -5.27 -13.49 7.39
C ALA A 261 -4.84 -12.34 6.46
N SER A 262 -5.78 -11.87 5.64
CA SER A 262 -5.60 -10.72 4.75
C SER A 262 -6.86 -9.87 4.78
N THR A 263 -6.97 -9.05 5.82
CA THR A 263 -8.16 -8.24 6.09
C THR A 263 -7.76 -6.79 6.39
N GLY A 264 -8.69 -5.85 6.18
CA GLY A 264 -8.58 -4.46 6.62
C GLY A 264 -9.08 -4.23 8.06
N ALA A 265 -9.18 -5.28 8.89
CA ALA A 265 -9.63 -5.14 10.28
C ALA A 265 -8.55 -4.45 11.12
N ILE A 266 -8.96 -3.46 11.92
CA ILE A 266 -8.08 -2.71 12.83
C ILE A 266 -7.65 -3.59 14.02
N GLN A 267 -8.52 -4.53 14.44
CA GLN A 267 -8.24 -5.44 15.54
C GLN A 267 -7.94 -6.85 15.03
N PRO A 268 -7.06 -7.61 15.71
CA PRO A 268 -6.79 -8.99 15.36
C PRO A 268 -8.09 -9.83 15.37
N ILE A 269 -8.36 -10.52 14.26
CA ILE A 269 -9.53 -11.43 14.15
C ILE A 269 -9.23 -12.77 14.83
N VAL A 270 -7.98 -13.23 14.77
CA VAL A 270 -7.48 -14.41 15.47
C VAL A 270 -6.59 -13.95 16.62
N ASN A 271 -6.96 -14.29 17.84
CA ASN A 271 -6.21 -13.90 19.02
C ASN A 271 -5.29 -15.03 19.51
N PHE A 272 -4.34 -14.67 20.37
CA PHE A 272 -3.33 -15.59 20.90
C PHE A 272 -3.95 -16.78 21.65
N GLU A 273 -4.98 -16.56 22.48
CA GLU A 273 -5.60 -17.61 23.28
C GLU A 273 -6.29 -18.65 22.40
N SER A 274 -7.00 -18.23 21.35
CA SER A 274 -7.63 -19.14 20.38
C SER A 274 -6.61 -20.05 19.70
N VAL A 275 -5.46 -19.50 19.30
CA VAL A 275 -4.38 -20.28 18.66
C VAL A 275 -3.72 -21.22 19.66
N LYS A 276 -3.47 -20.76 20.88
CA LYS A 276 -2.86 -21.55 21.96
C LYS A 276 -3.72 -22.77 22.30
N ASP A 277 -5.03 -22.59 22.39
CA ASP A 277 -5.96 -23.67 22.68
C ASP A 277 -5.94 -24.75 21.59
N VAL A 278 -5.96 -24.33 20.32
CA VAL A 278 -5.84 -25.24 19.16
C VAL A 278 -4.52 -26.00 19.19
N LEU A 279 -3.39 -25.28 19.38
CA LEU A 279 -2.08 -25.92 19.41
C LEU A 279 -1.92 -26.90 20.60
N SER A 280 -2.58 -26.64 21.72
CA SER A 280 -2.55 -27.57 22.88
C SER A 280 -3.25 -28.90 22.61
N LYS A 281 -4.26 -28.89 21.73
CA LYS A 281 -5.03 -30.11 21.33
C LYS A 281 -4.36 -30.88 20.18
N ARG A 282 -3.47 -30.25 19.43
CA ARG A 282 -2.73 -30.83 18.29
C ARG A 282 -1.39 -31.43 18.69
N LYS A 283 -1.34 -32.24 19.72
CA LYS A 283 -0.12 -32.98 20.09
C LYS A 283 0.05 -34.26 19.28
#